data_a6cd2fec558042dda4c12b427a742a13
#
_entry.id   a6cd2fec558042dda4c12b427a742a13
#
_cell.length_a   1.000
_cell.length_b   1.000
_cell.length_c   1.000
_cell.angle_alpha   90.00
_cell.angle_beta   90.00
_cell.angle_gamma   90.00
#
_symmetry.space_group_name_H-M   'P 1'
#
loop_
_entity.id
_entity.type
_entity.pdbx_description
1 polymer ?
#
loop_
_entity_poly.entity_id
_entity_poly.type
_entity_poly.pdbx_seq_one_letter_code
_entity_poly.pdbx_strand_id
1 'polypeptide(L)'
;AWAEGFGVGGVKIVNVVPGNSARGLPAIMASYLVFDEKTGEHRAILDGATLTAKRTAAVSALAANKLARKDAKTLLVVGSGRVAKELPHAFKAVRDIDKVIVWSRTEATAAALAERLATEGFHASAQSNLEKAVAEADIISCATLAVEPVIHGTWLKPGQHLDLIGSYAGHMREADDEAIRRSKVWIDTEAALHETGDLIKPLETGALSREAICGTLYDMTKPGFNL
;
A
#
# COMPACT_ATOMS: atom_id res chain seq x y z
N ALA A 1 7.03 5.32 17.90
CA ALA A 1 6.75 6.70 17.52
C ALA A 1 6.05 7.40 18.68
N TRP A 2 6.54 8.53 19.03
CA TRP A 2 5.99 9.39 20.07
C TRP A 2 5.31 10.58 19.37
N ALA A 3 4.03 10.79 19.64
CA ALA A 3 3.32 11.97 19.20
C ALA A 3 2.64 12.58 20.42
N GLU A 4 3.05 13.78 20.82
CA GLU A 4 2.48 14.49 21.96
C GLU A 4 1.03 14.90 21.70
N GLY A 5 0.22 14.86 22.75
CA GLY A 5 -1.15 15.40 22.75
C GLY A 5 -2.25 14.41 22.34
N PHE A 6 -1.93 13.14 22.08
CA PHE A 6 -2.94 12.10 21.81
C PHE A 6 -3.40 11.35 23.08
N GLY A 7 -2.79 11.62 24.25
CA GLY A 7 -3.09 10.96 25.51
C GLY A 7 -2.60 9.53 25.61
N VAL A 8 -2.04 8.98 24.53
CA VAL A 8 -1.47 7.64 24.50
C VAL A 8 -0.15 7.61 23.73
N GLY A 9 0.79 6.82 24.23
CA GLY A 9 2.02 6.44 23.54
C GLY A 9 2.00 4.95 23.19
N GLY A 10 2.97 4.49 22.38
CA GLY A 10 3.06 3.08 22.07
C GLY A 10 4.43 2.64 21.57
N VAL A 11 4.70 1.35 21.80
CA VAL A 11 5.90 0.67 21.31
C VAL A 11 5.48 -0.53 20.46
N LYS A 12 5.99 -0.60 19.25
CA LYS A 12 5.80 -1.77 18.37
C LYS A 12 7.06 -2.63 18.38
N ILE A 13 6.89 -3.89 18.76
CA ILE A 13 7.91 -4.93 18.65
C ILE A 13 7.61 -5.73 17.39
N VAL A 14 8.58 -5.84 16.48
CA VAL A 14 8.43 -6.57 15.21
C VAL A 14 9.57 -7.56 15.06
N ASN A 15 9.22 -8.83 14.82
CA ASN A 15 10.17 -9.88 14.47
C ASN A 15 9.96 -10.24 12.98
N VAL A 16 11.02 -10.20 12.20
CA VAL A 16 11.01 -10.60 10.79
C VAL A 16 11.81 -11.90 10.66
N VAL A 17 11.11 -12.97 10.32
CA VAL A 17 11.72 -14.32 10.19
C VAL A 17 11.32 -14.90 8.82
N PRO A 18 12.09 -14.63 7.75
CA PRO A 18 11.74 -15.06 6.38
C PRO A 18 11.52 -16.55 6.24
N GLY A 19 12.26 -17.39 6.99
CA GLY A 19 12.14 -18.84 6.99
C GLY A 19 10.84 -19.41 7.57
N ASN A 20 9.99 -18.59 8.17
CA ASN A 20 8.72 -19.05 8.74
C ASN A 20 7.73 -19.56 7.69
N SER A 21 7.81 -19.10 6.45
CA SER A 21 6.96 -19.58 5.35
C SER A 21 7.08 -21.09 5.14
N ALA A 22 8.30 -21.66 5.28
CA ALA A 22 8.54 -23.11 5.20
C ALA A 22 7.89 -23.89 6.36
N ARG A 23 7.52 -23.21 7.45
CA ARG A 23 6.88 -23.77 8.65
C ARG A 23 5.36 -23.49 8.70
N GLY A 24 4.79 -22.91 7.65
CA GLY A 24 3.41 -22.47 7.64
C GLY A 24 3.11 -21.28 8.58
N LEU A 25 4.14 -20.59 9.07
CA LEU A 25 4.02 -19.45 9.98
C LEU A 25 4.20 -18.11 9.22
N PRO A 26 3.61 -17.01 9.73
CA PRO A 26 3.86 -15.69 9.19
C PRO A 26 5.33 -15.29 9.30
N ALA A 27 5.89 -14.71 8.23
CA ALA A 27 7.25 -14.18 8.24
C ALA A 27 7.40 -12.96 9.18
N ILE A 28 6.31 -12.25 9.45
CA ILE A 28 6.29 -11.08 10.34
C ILE A 28 5.35 -11.36 11.50
N MET A 29 5.89 -11.24 12.71
CA MET A 29 5.16 -11.31 13.98
C MET A 29 5.34 -9.98 14.68
N ALA A 30 4.26 -9.38 15.17
CA ALA A 30 4.34 -8.08 15.83
C ALA A 30 3.34 -7.95 16.98
N SER A 31 3.77 -7.24 18.02
CA SER A 31 2.91 -6.78 19.11
C SER A 31 3.03 -5.27 19.25
N TYR A 32 1.97 -4.61 19.66
CA TYR A 32 1.96 -3.18 19.93
C TYR A 32 1.47 -2.94 21.37
N LEU A 33 2.37 -2.42 22.20
CA LEU A 33 2.05 -2.02 23.57
C LEU A 33 1.56 -0.57 23.56
N VAL A 34 0.37 -0.34 24.10
CA VAL A 34 -0.21 1.00 24.32
C VAL A 34 -0.04 1.38 25.78
N PHE A 35 0.40 2.61 26.05
CA PHE A 35 0.49 3.16 27.38
C PHE A 35 -0.08 4.58 27.46
N ASP A 36 -0.46 4.99 28.66
CA ASP A 36 -0.87 6.36 28.93
C ASP A 36 0.33 7.30 28.80
N GLU A 37 0.17 8.38 28.06
CA GLU A 37 1.26 9.31 27.74
C GLU A 37 1.81 10.02 28.97
N LYS A 38 0.95 10.30 29.98
CA LYS A 38 1.31 11.08 31.18
C LYS A 38 1.83 10.19 32.31
N THR A 39 1.21 9.03 32.50
CA THR A 39 1.50 8.17 33.64
C THR A 39 2.42 7.00 33.31
N GLY A 40 2.58 6.65 32.03
CA GLY A 40 3.30 5.47 31.57
C GLY A 40 2.56 4.15 31.84
N GLU A 41 1.33 4.20 32.37
CA GLU A 41 0.53 3.02 32.67
C GLU A 41 0.19 2.24 31.41
N HIS A 42 0.45 0.94 31.40
CA HIS A 42 0.12 0.07 30.26
C HIS A 42 -1.39 -0.09 30.14
N ARG A 43 -1.95 0.30 29.00
CA ARG A 43 -3.39 0.28 28.72
C ARG A 43 -3.82 -0.95 27.93
N ALA A 44 -3.02 -1.41 26.96
CA ALA A 44 -3.37 -2.54 26.11
C ALA A 44 -2.15 -3.14 25.40
N ILE A 45 -2.28 -4.41 25.03
CA ILE A 45 -1.40 -5.07 24.04
C ILE A 45 -2.27 -5.44 22.85
N LEU A 46 -1.90 -4.94 21.68
CA LEU A 46 -2.62 -5.16 20.42
C LEU A 46 -1.84 -6.08 19.51
N ASP A 47 -2.57 -6.80 18.62
CA ASP A 47 -1.95 -7.52 17.51
C ASP A 47 -1.30 -6.52 16.55
N GLY A 48 0.02 -6.47 16.57
CA GLY A 48 0.80 -5.52 15.79
C GLY A 48 0.77 -5.79 14.28
N ALA A 49 0.49 -7.04 13.88
CA ALA A 49 0.40 -7.40 12.47
C ALA A 49 -0.92 -6.87 11.86
N THR A 50 -2.04 -7.02 12.56
CA THR A 50 -3.33 -6.43 12.19
C THR A 50 -3.26 -4.91 12.16
N LEU A 51 -2.66 -4.30 13.20
CA LEU A 51 -2.47 -2.85 13.25
C LEU A 51 -1.65 -2.37 12.05
N THR A 52 -0.55 -3.08 11.71
CA THR A 52 0.28 -2.73 10.54
C THR A 52 -0.52 -2.79 9.25
N ALA A 53 -1.30 -3.85 9.02
CA ALA A 53 -2.10 -3.98 7.81
C ALA A 53 -3.11 -2.85 7.66
N LYS A 54 -3.87 -2.56 8.72
CA LYS A 54 -4.90 -1.51 8.73
C LYS A 54 -4.31 -0.10 8.55
N ARG A 55 -3.23 0.25 9.29
CA ARG A 55 -2.61 1.57 9.17
C ARG A 55 -1.98 1.78 7.79
N THR A 56 -1.40 0.71 7.19
CA THR A 56 -0.82 0.78 5.85
C THR A 56 -1.89 1.01 4.79
N ALA A 57 -2.97 0.24 4.81
CA ALA A 57 -4.10 0.46 3.91
C ALA A 57 -4.74 1.85 4.09
N ALA A 58 -4.80 2.36 5.33
CA ALA A 58 -5.32 3.71 5.59
C ALA A 58 -4.42 4.82 5.00
N VAL A 59 -3.10 4.65 5.02
CA VAL A 59 -2.14 5.58 4.37
C VAL A 59 -2.37 5.63 2.87
N SER A 60 -2.50 4.48 2.21
CA SER A 60 -2.83 4.36 0.78
C SER A 60 -4.16 5.04 0.44
N ALA A 61 -5.19 4.77 1.23
CA ALA A 61 -6.50 5.39 1.04
C ALA A 61 -6.47 6.91 1.25
N LEU A 62 -5.69 7.41 2.23
CA LEU A 62 -5.51 8.85 2.44
C LEU A 62 -4.85 9.52 1.24
N ALA A 63 -3.78 8.91 0.69
CA ALA A 63 -3.13 9.38 -0.53
C ALA A 63 -4.11 9.39 -1.71
N ALA A 64 -4.82 8.28 -1.94
CA ALA A 64 -5.80 8.19 -3.01
C ALA A 64 -6.95 9.19 -2.85
N ASN A 65 -7.37 9.51 -1.62
CA ASN A 65 -8.38 10.53 -1.37
C ASN A 65 -7.96 11.91 -1.88
N LYS A 66 -6.67 12.17 -1.92
CA LYS A 66 -6.09 13.45 -2.38
C LYS A 66 -5.70 13.40 -3.86
N LEU A 67 -5.19 12.28 -4.35
CA LEU A 67 -4.51 12.16 -5.64
C LEU A 67 -5.37 11.46 -6.72
N ALA A 68 -6.17 10.47 -6.35
CA ALA A 68 -6.99 9.74 -7.31
C ALA A 68 -8.18 10.58 -7.80
N ARG A 69 -8.59 10.36 -9.06
CA ARG A 69 -9.80 10.98 -9.62
C ARG A 69 -11.01 10.71 -8.72
N LYS A 70 -11.89 11.69 -8.60
CA LYS A 70 -13.09 11.58 -7.74
C LYS A 70 -14.11 10.56 -8.26
N ASP A 71 -14.13 10.32 -9.56
CA ASP A 71 -14.99 9.37 -10.25
C ASP A 71 -14.40 7.95 -10.35
N ALA A 72 -13.25 7.69 -9.71
CA ALA A 72 -12.62 6.37 -9.67
C ALA A 72 -13.51 5.36 -8.95
N LYS A 73 -13.81 4.23 -9.60
CA LYS A 73 -14.73 3.19 -9.13
C LYS A 73 -14.16 1.79 -9.15
N THR A 74 -13.12 1.53 -9.96
CA THR A 74 -12.51 0.22 -10.08
C THR A 74 -11.16 0.19 -9.38
N LEU A 75 -11.05 -0.64 -8.34
CA LEU A 75 -9.81 -0.89 -7.61
C LEU A 75 -9.20 -2.21 -8.07
N LEU A 76 -7.94 -2.18 -8.50
CA LEU A 76 -7.10 -3.36 -8.65
C LEU A 76 -6.21 -3.52 -7.42
N VAL A 77 -6.31 -4.64 -6.75
CA VAL A 77 -5.41 -5.07 -5.68
C VAL A 77 -4.40 -6.05 -6.25
N VAL A 78 -3.12 -5.67 -6.23
CA VAL A 78 -2.00 -6.49 -6.68
C VAL A 78 -1.31 -7.10 -5.45
N GLY A 79 -1.56 -8.39 -5.23
CA GLY A 79 -1.18 -9.14 -4.04
C GLY A 79 -2.39 -9.72 -3.32
N SER A 80 -2.15 -10.67 -2.41
CA SER A 80 -3.20 -11.36 -1.63
C SER A 80 -2.82 -11.49 -0.15
N GLY A 81 -1.81 -10.73 0.29
CA GLY A 81 -1.30 -10.73 1.66
C GLY A 81 -2.21 -10.00 2.66
N ARG A 82 -1.70 -9.80 3.89
CA ARG A 82 -2.46 -9.15 4.97
C ARG A 82 -2.86 -7.72 4.62
N VAL A 83 -1.96 -6.93 4.05
CA VAL A 83 -2.26 -5.54 3.64
C VAL A 83 -3.29 -5.54 2.51
N ALA A 84 -3.11 -6.39 1.48
CA ALA A 84 -4.02 -6.51 0.36
C ALA A 84 -5.49 -6.76 0.78
N LYS A 85 -5.70 -7.50 1.87
CA LYS A 85 -7.03 -7.78 2.44
C LYS A 85 -7.73 -6.53 3.01
N GLU A 86 -6.97 -5.56 3.49
CA GLU A 86 -7.50 -4.33 4.10
C GLU A 86 -7.72 -3.20 3.08
N LEU A 87 -7.06 -3.27 1.91
CA LEU A 87 -7.13 -2.21 0.90
C LEU A 87 -8.56 -1.90 0.43
N PRO A 88 -9.41 -2.88 0.04
CA PRO A 88 -10.74 -2.58 -0.44
C PRO A 88 -11.59 -1.82 0.57
N HIS A 89 -11.49 -2.17 1.84
CA HIS A 89 -12.20 -1.47 2.93
C HIS A 89 -11.72 -0.04 3.10
N ALA A 90 -10.40 0.17 3.08
CA ALA A 90 -9.81 1.50 3.23
C ALA A 90 -10.14 2.41 2.04
N PHE A 91 -10.03 1.89 0.81
CA PHE A 91 -10.35 2.66 -0.40
C PHE A 91 -11.86 2.98 -0.50
N LYS A 92 -12.74 2.03 -0.13
CA LYS A 92 -14.19 2.26 -0.10
C LYS A 92 -14.61 3.35 0.89
N ALA A 93 -13.83 3.56 1.95
CA ALA A 93 -14.07 4.65 2.91
C ALA A 93 -13.83 6.06 2.33
N VAL A 94 -13.08 6.18 1.23
CA VAL A 94 -12.68 7.48 0.63
C VAL A 94 -13.10 7.65 -0.83
N ARG A 95 -13.51 6.56 -1.50
CA ARG A 95 -13.99 6.53 -2.88
C ARG A 95 -15.19 5.60 -3.01
N ASP A 96 -16.05 5.88 -3.96
CA ASP A 96 -17.21 5.03 -4.30
C ASP A 96 -16.74 3.85 -5.16
N ILE A 97 -16.03 2.91 -4.53
CA ILE A 97 -15.50 1.72 -5.20
C ILE A 97 -16.63 0.73 -5.46
N ASP A 98 -16.97 0.53 -6.71
CA ASP A 98 -17.98 -0.41 -7.18
C ASP A 98 -17.41 -1.80 -7.47
N LYS A 99 -16.19 -1.85 -8.03
CA LYS A 99 -15.55 -3.09 -8.49
C LYS A 99 -14.16 -3.25 -7.87
N VAL A 100 -13.88 -4.46 -7.39
CA VAL A 100 -12.56 -4.87 -6.93
C VAL A 100 -12.03 -6.00 -7.80
N ILE A 101 -10.88 -5.80 -8.41
CA ILE A 101 -10.15 -6.83 -9.15
C ILE A 101 -8.98 -7.26 -8.27
N VAL A 102 -8.78 -8.56 -8.10
CA VAL A 102 -7.65 -9.10 -7.34
C VAL A 102 -6.73 -9.86 -8.27
N TRP A 103 -5.46 -9.50 -8.24
CA TRP A 103 -4.42 -10.28 -8.89
C TRP A 103 -3.36 -10.71 -7.88
N SER A 104 -2.84 -11.90 -8.04
CA SER A 104 -1.71 -12.41 -7.26
C SER A 104 -0.91 -13.39 -8.12
N ARG A 105 0.40 -13.50 -7.85
CA ARG A 105 1.29 -14.46 -8.50
C ARG A 105 0.74 -15.89 -8.44
N THR A 106 0.03 -16.23 -7.38
CA THR A 106 -0.67 -17.51 -7.22
C THR A 106 -2.16 -17.27 -7.41
N GLU A 107 -2.71 -17.75 -8.52
CA GLU A 107 -4.13 -17.54 -8.88
C GLU A 107 -5.11 -18.00 -7.78
N ALA A 108 -4.83 -19.14 -7.14
CA ALA A 108 -5.66 -19.66 -6.05
C ALA A 108 -5.77 -18.68 -4.87
N THR A 109 -4.70 -17.92 -4.56
CA THR A 109 -4.74 -16.92 -3.47
C THR A 109 -5.47 -15.65 -3.87
N ALA A 110 -5.45 -15.29 -5.16
CA ALA A 110 -6.26 -14.20 -5.69
C ALA A 110 -7.73 -14.56 -5.67
N ALA A 111 -8.09 -15.78 -6.09
CA ALA A 111 -9.45 -16.29 -6.06
C ALA A 111 -10.01 -16.35 -4.63
N ALA A 112 -9.25 -16.88 -3.68
CA ALA A 112 -9.65 -16.94 -2.27
C ALA A 112 -9.87 -15.54 -1.66
N LEU A 113 -9.03 -14.54 -2.01
CA LEU A 113 -9.25 -13.18 -1.56
C LEU A 113 -10.49 -12.55 -2.20
N ALA A 114 -10.71 -12.76 -3.50
CA ALA A 114 -11.89 -12.23 -4.20
C ALA A 114 -13.19 -12.84 -3.63
N GLU A 115 -13.21 -14.15 -3.37
CA GLU A 115 -14.36 -14.84 -2.74
C GLU A 115 -14.63 -14.27 -1.35
N ARG A 116 -13.61 -14.12 -0.52
CA ARG A 116 -13.74 -13.49 0.80
C ARG A 116 -14.34 -12.09 0.70
N LEU A 117 -13.82 -11.24 -0.18
CA LEU A 117 -14.33 -9.87 -0.38
C LEU A 117 -15.79 -9.88 -0.87
N ALA A 118 -16.18 -10.86 -1.70
CA ALA A 118 -17.56 -11.02 -2.13
C ALA A 118 -18.49 -11.34 -0.95
N THR A 119 -18.05 -12.19 0.00
CA THR A 119 -18.84 -12.45 1.23
C THR A 119 -18.93 -11.22 2.15
N GLU A 120 -17.99 -10.28 2.04
CA GLU A 120 -17.97 -9.01 2.76
C GLU A 120 -18.75 -7.89 2.03
N GLY A 121 -19.42 -8.22 0.91
CA GLY A 121 -20.30 -7.30 0.16
C GLY A 121 -19.60 -6.45 -0.92
N PHE A 122 -18.40 -6.86 -1.38
CA PHE A 122 -17.75 -6.24 -2.52
C PHE A 122 -18.11 -6.96 -3.83
N HIS A 123 -18.22 -6.24 -4.94
CA HIS A 123 -18.21 -6.84 -6.28
C HIS A 123 -16.75 -7.18 -6.64
N ALA A 124 -16.27 -8.30 -6.12
CA ALA A 124 -14.87 -8.70 -6.25
C ALA A 124 -14.72 -9.89 -7.21
N SER A 125 -13.65 -9.87 -8.01
CA SER A 125 -13.28 -10.95 -8.91
C SER A 125 -11.76 -11.11 -8.99
N ALA A 126 -11.28 -12.34 -9.22
CA ALA A 126 -9.88 -12.59 -9.53
C ALA A 126 -9.63 -12.45 -11.05
N GLN A 127 -8.47 -11.95 -11.43
CA GLN A 127 -8.01 -11.84 -12.81
C GLN A 127 -6.59 -12.41 -12.90
N SER A 128 -6.35 -13.39 -13.78
CA SER A 128 -5.04 -13.99 -13.96
C SER A 128 -4.11 -13.15 -14.85
N ASN A 129 -4.68 -12.42 -15.82
CA ASN A 129 -3.91 -11.52 -16.69
C ASN A 129 -3.79 -10.14 -16.03
N LEU A 130 -2.57 -9.80 -15.53
CA LEU A 130 -2.32 -8.54 -14.82
C LEU A 130 -2.45 -7.33 -15.73
N GLU A 131 -1.95 -7.39 -16.98
CA GLU A 131 -2.05 -6.29 -17.95
C GLU A 131 -3.51 -5.91 -18.18
N LYS A 132 -4.37 -6.92 -18.40
CA LYS A 132 -5.81 -6.70 -18.56
C LYS A 132 -6.43 -6.08 -17.30
N ALA A 133 -6.04 -6.55 -16.11
CA ALA A 133 -6.51 -5.99 -14.85
C ALA A 133 -6.10 -4.52 -14.67
N VAL A 134 -4.84 -4.18 -14.99
CA VAL A 134 -4.32 -2.80 -14.99
C VAL A 134 -5.11 -1.92 -15.96
N ALA A 135 -5.41 -2.43 -17.16
CA ALA A 135 -6.15 -1.68 -18.18
C ALA A 135 -7.60 -1.36 -17.79
N GLU A 136 -8.21 -2.14 -16.88
CA GLU A 136 -9.58 -1.95 -16.39
C GLU A 136 -9.66 -1.06 -15.13
N ALA A 137 -8.56 -0.90 -14.40
CA ALA A 137 -8.56 -0.23 -13.10
C ALA A 137 -8.52 1.30 -13.20
N ASP A 138 -9.13 1.99 -12.25
CA ASP A 138 -8.93 3.42 -11.99
C ASP A 138 -7.83 3.63 -10.94
N ILE A 139 -7.79 2.75 -9.95
CA ILE A 139 -6.80 2.72 -8.87
C ILE A 139 -6.14 1.36 -8.88
N ILE A 140 -4.80 1.35 -8.84
CA ILE A 140 -3.96 0.15 -8.78
C ILE A 140 -3.18 0.24 -7.48
N SER A 141 -3.42 -0.67 -6.53
CA SER A 141 -2.70 -0.69 -5.26
C SER A 141 -1.90 -1.99 -5.13
N CYS A 142 -0.59 -1.86 -5.07
CA CYS A 142 0.36 -2.95 -5.04
C CYS A 142 0.82 -3.20 -3.60
N ALA A 143 0.63 -4.44 -3.12
CA ALA A 143 1.03 -4.89 -1.78
C ALA A 143 1.73 -6.25 -1.88
N THR A 144 2.82 -6.31 -2.64
CA THR A 144 3.57 -7.52 -2.94
C THR A 144 4.93 -7.56 -2.22
N LEU A 145 5.61 -8.68 -2.31
CA LEU A 145 7.01 -8.83 -1.92
C LEU A 145 7.89 -8.98 -3.17
N ALA A 146 7.52 -8.34 -4.27
CA ALA A 146 8.22 -8.43 -5.53
C ALA A 146 9.61 -7.78 -5.43
N VAL A 147 10.60 -8.43 -6.03
CA VAL A 147 11.96 -7.89 -6.22
C VAL A 147 12.17 -7.40 -7.65
N GLU A 148 11.38 -7.93 -8.59
CA GLU A 148 11.30 -7.47 -9.96
C GLU A 148 9.95 -6.80 -10.20
N PRO A 149 9.89 -5.75 -11.03
CA PRO A 149 8.64 -5.04 -11.32
C PRO A 149 7.53 -5.95 -11.83
N VAL A 150 6.36 -5.83 -11.24
CA VAL A 150 5.15 -6.52 -11.69
C VAL A 150 4.22 -5.59 -12.46
N ILE A 151 4.32 -4.27 -12.25
CA ILE A 151 3.59 -3.26 -13.01
C ILE A 151 4.53 -2.63 -14.03
N HIS A 152 4.11 -2.67 -15.30
CA HIS A 152 4.82 -2.04 -16.39
C HIS A 152 4.13 -0.74 -16.80
N GLY A 153 4.92 0.34 -16.91
CA GLY A 153 4.42 1.66 -17.25
C GLY A 153 3.71 1.73 -18.60
N THR A 154 4.08 0.83 -19.53
CA THR A 154 3.41 0.71 -20.85
C THR A 154 1.94 0.30 -20.76
N TRP A 155 1.53 -0.33 -19.67
CA TRP A 155 0.13 -0.73 -19.41
C TRP A 155 -0.72 0.40 -18.83
N LEU A 156 -0.07 1.41 -18.24
CA LEU A 156 -0.76 2.49 -17.54
C LEU A 156 -1.43 3.46 -18.52
N LYS A 157 -2.60 3.94 -18.12
CA LYS A 157 -3.39 4.94 -18.84
C LYS A 157 -3.39 6.29 -18.09
N PRO A 158 -3.51 7.41 -18.78
CA PRO A 158 -3.68 8.71 -18.14
C PRO A 158 -4.85 8.70 -17.15
N GLY A 159 -4.64 9.31 -15.98
CA GLY A 159 -5.66 9.44 -14.94
C GLY A 159 -5.81 8.25 -14.00
N GLN A 160 -5.06 7.17 -14.18
CA GLN A 160 -4.97 6.10 -13.18
C GLN A 160 -4.15 6.56 -11.97
N HIS A 161 -4.51 6.04 -10.80
CA HIS A 161 -3.75 6.20 -9.57
C HIS A 161 -2.99 4.92 -9.29
N LEU A 162 -1.66 5.00 -9.20
CA LEU A 162 -0.79 3.88 -8.85
C LEU A 162 -0.26 4.08 -7.43
N ASP A 163 -0.53 3.13 -6.55
CA ASP A 163 -0.13 3.10 -5.14
C ASP A 163 0.79 1.91 -4.89
N LEU A 164 2.01 2.17 -4.46
CA LEU A 164 3.08 1.18 -4.27
C LEU A 164 3.44 1.12 -2.78
N ILE A 165 3.08 0.03 -2.12
CA ILE A 165 3.23 -0.11 -0.67
C ILE A 165 3.93 -1.39 -0.22
N GLY A 166 4.26 -2.28 -1.15
CA GLY A 166 4.86 -3.57 -0.82
C GLY A 166 6.37 -3.52 -0.61
N SER A 167 7.05 -2.59 -1.27
CA SER A 167 8.50 -2.44 -1.18
C SER A 167 8.91 -1.71 0.10
N TYR A 168 9.70 -2.37 0.94
CA TYR A 168 10.27 -1.82 2.18
C TYR A 168 11.78 -2.02 2.29
N ALA A 169 12.43 -2.43 1.20
CA ALA A 169 13.88 -2.61 1.13
C ALA A 169 14.38 -2.25 -0.27
N GLY A 170 15.62 -1.75 -0.38
CA GLY A 170 16.18 -1.23 -1.61
C GLY A 170 16.28 -2.22 -2.78
N HIS A 171 16.19 -3.53 -2.52
CA HIS A 171 16.16 -4.57 -3.55
C HIS A 171 14.75 -4.97 -4.00
N MET A 172 13.71 -4.51 -3.31
CA MET A 172 12.30 -4.81 -3.64
C MET A 172 11.75 -3.76 -4.60
N ARG A 173 10.94 -4.20 -5.56
CA ARG A 173 10.39 -3.31 -6.57
C ARG A 173 9.07 -3.82 -7.13
N GLU A 174 8.04 -2.97 -7.15
CA GLU A 174 6.72 -3.30 -7.68
C GLU A 174 6.44 -2.72 -9.07
N ALA A 175 7.04 -1.56 -9.43
CA ALA A 175 6.83 -0.91 -10.71
C ALA A 175 8.15 -0.64 -11.46
N ASP A 176 8.12 -0.61 -12.80
CA ASP A 176 9.27 -0.33 -13.63
C ASP A 176 9.55 1.19 -13.76
N ASP A 177 10.70 1.53 -14.36
CA ASP A 177 11.10 2.94 -14.59
C ASP A 177 10.11 3.69 -15.48
N GLU A 178 9.47 3.01 -16.41
CA GLU A 178 8.49 3.65 -17.30
C GLU A 178 7.23 4.06 -16.54
N ALA A 179 6.80 3.26 -15.55
CA ALA A 179 5.70 3.63 -14.67
C ALA A 179 6.01 4.91 -13.89
N ILE A 180 7.25 5.03 -13.40
CA ILE A 180 7.70 6.21 -12.66
C ILE A 180 7.78 7.44 -13.57
N ARG A 181 8.40 7.32 -14.78
CA ARG A 181 8.51 8.44 -15.74
C ARG A 181 7.16 9.01 -16.18
N ARG A 182 6.14 8.16 -16.26
CA ARG A 182 4.78 8.54 -16.69
C ARG A 182 3.91 9.08 -15.56
N SER A 183 4.42 9.09 -14.33
CA SER A 183 3.64 9.44 -13.14
C SER A 183 4.11 10.76 -12.51
N LYS A 184 3.18 11.45 -11.83
CA LYS A 184 3.50 12.46 -10.83
C LYS A 184 3.79 11.73 -9.53
N VAL A 185 5.05 11.73 -9.10
CA VAL A 185 5.49 10.95 -7.94
C VAL A 185 5.26 11.74 -6.65
N TRP A 186 4.56 11.10 -5.73
CA TRP A 186 4.35 11.54 -4.35
C TRP A 186 4.88 10.47 -3.41
N ILE A 187 5.39 10.87 -2.26
CA ILE A 187 5.93 9.95 -1.26
C ILE A 187 5.20 10.10 0.07
N ASP A 188 5.23 9.07 0.90
CA ASP A 188 4.66 9.17 2.26
C ASP A 188 5.55 10.03 3.15
N THR A 189 6.85 9.75 3.19
CA THR A 189 7.87 10.51 3.94
C THR A 189 9.19 10.54 3.16
N GLU A 190 10.08 11.46 3.52
CA GLU A 190 11.44 11.55 2.97
C GLU A 190 12.27 10.27 3.22
N ALA A 191 11.95 9.50 4.26
CA ALA A 191 12.63 8.23 4.55
C ALA A 191 12.49 7.22 3.40
N ALA A 192 11.36 7.23 2.67
CA ALA A 192 11.11 6.34 1.54
C ALA A 192 12.21 6.42 0.46
N LEU A 193 12.86 7.58 0.29
CA LEU A 193 13.95 7.77 -0.68
C LEU A 193 15.19 6.90 -0.40
N HIS A 194 15.29 6.34 0.81
CA HIS A 194 16.40 5.51 1.26
C HIS A 194 15.97 4.09 1.66
N GLU A 195 14.66 3.79 1.64
CA GLU A 195 14.12 2.53 2.13
C GLU A 195 13.59 1.64 0.99
N THR A 196 12.88 2.20 0.01
CA THR A 196 12.22 1.40 -1.02
C THR A 196 12.94 1.41 -2.37
N GLY A 197 13.08 0.22 -2.98
CA GLY A 197 13.63 0.09 -4.32
C GLY A 197 12.76 0.72 -5.42
N ASP A 198 11.47 0.96 -5.17
CA ASP A 198 10.59 1.70 -6.09
C ASP A 198 10.97 3.17 -6.26
N LEU A 199 11.78 3.72 -5.35
CA LEU A 199 12.35 5.06 -5.45
C LEU A 199 13.88 5.04 -5.67
N ILE A 200 14.61 4.19 -4.93
CA ILE A 200 16.07 4.09 -5.04
C ILE A 200 16.48 3.76 -6.47
N LYS A 201 15.87 2.75 -7.09
CA LYS A 201 16.26 2.32 -8.44
C LYS A 201 15.97 3.37 -9.52
N PRO A 202 14.80 4.00 -9.59
CA PRO A 202 14.57 5.09 -10.51
C PRO A 202 15.47 6.31 -10.30
N LEU A 203 15.87 6.63 -9.07
CA LEU A 203 16.86 7.68 -8.78
C LEU A 203 18.25 7.31 -9.29
N GLU A 204 18.69 6.03 -9.12
CA GLU A 204 19.95 5.51 -9.62
C GLU A 204 20.01 5.49 -11.16
N THR A 205 18.91 5.13 -11.83
CA THR A 205 18.83 5.06 -13.30
C THR A 205 18.55 6.40 -13.98
N GLY A 206 18.21 7.44 -13.21
CA GLY A 206 17.77 8.74 -13.74
C GLY A 206 16.35 8.73 -14.31
N ALA A 207 15.56 7.70 -14.01
CA ALA A 207 14.13 7.67 -14.35
C ALA A 207 13.30 8.61 -13.47
N LEU A 208 13.83 8.98 -12.31
CA LEU A 208 13.28 9.96 -11.38
C LEU A 208 14.42 10.90 -10.94
N SER A 209 14.15 12.19 -10.81
CA SER A 209 15.01 13.10 -10.06
C SER A 209 14.34 13.51 -8.75
N ARG A 210 15.13 13.95 -7.75
CA ARG A 210 14.57 14.40 -6.47
C ARG A 210 13.64 15.59 -6.64
N GLU A 211 13.97 16.49 -7.57
CA GLU A 211 13.21 17.71 -7.88
C GLU A 211 11.87 17.40 -8.57
N ALA A 212 11.73 16.22 -9.18
CA ALA A 212 10.49 15.75 -9.80
C ALA A 212 9.48 15.17 -8.80
N ILE A 213 9.89 14.98 -7.54
CA ILE A 213 8.98 14.54 -6.47
C ILE A 213 8.08 15.70 -6.09
N CYS A 214 6.78 15.51 -6.23
CA CYS A 214 5.79 16.56 -6.06
C CYS A 214 5.59 16.96 -4.59
N GLY A 215 5.88 16.06 -3.64
CA GLY A 215 5.78 16.31 -2.21
C GLY A 215 5.49 15.05 -1.42
N THR A 216 5.17 15.24 -0.14
CA THR A 216 4.94 14.18 0.83
C THR A 216 3.45 14.04 1.20
N LEU A 217 3.10 12.96 1.90
CA LEU A 217 1.77 12.81 2.48
C LEU A 217 1.42 13.95 3.47
N TYR A 218 2.41 14.47 4.19
CA TYR A 218 2.22 15.64 5.06
C TYR A 218 1.81 16.88 4.28
N ASP A 219 2.39 17.09 3.09
CA ASP A 219 2.01 18.20 2.23
C ASP A 219 0.57 18.07 1.73
N MET A 220 0.15 16.85 1.39
CA MET A 220 -1.24 16.56 0.97
C MET A 220 -2.27 16.81 2.07
N THR A 221 -1.88 16.77 3.35
CA THR A 221 -2.79 16.98 4.49
C THR A 221 -2.87 18.43 4.94
N LYS A 222 -2.04 19.33 4.40
CA LYS A 222 -2.09 20.77 4.70
C LYS A 222 -3.42 21.37 4.27
N PRO A 223 -3.95 22.37 5.02
CA PRO A 223 -5.12 23.12 4.58
C PRO A 223 -4.89 23.77 3.20
N GLY A 224 -5.90 23.69 2.33
CA GLY A 224 -5.82 24.28 0.98
C GLY A 224 -5.08 23.43 -0.06
N PHE A 225 -4.66 22.20 0.27
CA PHE A 225 -4.09 21.31 -0.74
C PHE A 225 -5.11 21.01 -1.84
N ASN A 226 -4.75 21.35 -3.08
CA ASN A 226 -5.45 21.00 -4.32
C ASN A 226 -4.40 20.51 -5.33
N LEU A 227 -4.74 19.48 -6.11
CA LEU A 227 -3.95 19.00 -7.25
C LEU A 227 -4.09 19.95 -8.44
#